data_2ce2517afc79d6273d940f034ef78aa7
#
_entry.id   2ce2517afc79d6273d940f034ef78aa7
#
_cell.length_a   1.000
_cell.length_b   1.000
_cell.length_c   1.000
_cell.angle_alpha   90.00
_cell.angle_beta   90.00
_cell.angle_gamma   90.00
#
_symmetry.space_group_name_H-M   'P 1'
#
loop_
_entity.id
_entity.type
_entity.pdbx_description
1 polymer ?
#
loop_
_entity_poly.entity_id
_entity_poly.type
_entity_poly.pdbx_seq_one_letter_code
_entity_poly.pdbx_strand_id
1 'polypeptide(L)'
;MLFRSGVKGDFCQDNHSLSRDAGTLRGIHFQRPPFVQAKLVRCVRGAIWDVAVDLRATSPTYGKWNAAELSAENGDELFIPAGYGHGFITLEADSEVIYKVDAPYAPEVDGGVIWNDPALAIDWPLVEGAPHLSDKDAKLGGLAAQALDFPYDSNPLMPLNRIEQ
;
A
#
# COMPACT_ATOMS: atom_id res chain seq x y z
N MET A 1 -2.46 19.67 -6.57
CA MET A 1 -3.48 19.94 -5.54
C MET A 1 -3.16 19.38 -4.15
N LEU A 2 -2.00 18.76 -3.96
CA LEU A 2 -1.54 18.21 -2.67
C LEU A 2 -1.66 19.21 -1.50
N PHE A 3 -1.33 20.47 -1.73
CA PHE A 3 -1.40 21.52 -0.69
C PHE A 3 -2.81 21.80 -0.16
N ARG A 4 -3.87 21.56 -0.93
CA ARG A 4 -5.26 21.75 -0.47
C ARG A 4 -5.75 20.57 0.36
N SER A 5 -5.24 19.37 0.11
CA SER A 5 -5.61 18.16 0.85
C SER A 5 -4.94 18.04 2.21
N GLY A 6 -3.98 18.90 2.55
CA GLY A 6 -3.20 18.79 3.78
C GLY A 6 -2.15 17.68 3.75
N VAL A 7 -2.02 16.93 2.66
CA VAL A 7 -0.95 15.94 2.50
C VAL A 7 0.39 16.64 2.44
N LYS A 8 1.28 16.29 3.38
CA LYS A 8 2.64 16.82 3.46
C LYS A 8 3.62 15.75 3.02
N GLY A 9 4.60 16.11 2.20
CA GLY A 9 5.67 15.22 1.75
C GLY A 9 6.44 15.84 0.59
N ASP A 10 7.73 15.62 0.59
CA ASP A 10 8.64 16.01 -0.51
C ASP A 10 8.76 14.81 -1.47
N PHE A 11 7.73 14.58 -2.26
CA PHE A 11 7.70 13.47 -3.20
C PHE A 11 8.78 13.63 -4.27
N CYS A 12 9.68 12.65 -4.32
CA CYS A 12 10.90 12.69 -5.15
C CYS A 12 10.91 11.67 -6.28
N GLN A 13 9.99 10.68 -6.28
CA GLN A 13 9.93 9.66 -7.31
C GLN A 13 8.48 9.32 -7.65
N ASP A 14 8.22 9.15 -8.95
CA ASP A 14 6.97 8.62 -9.50
C ASP A 14 7.19 7.18 -9.99
N ASN A 15 6.21 6.34 -9.72
CA ASN A 15 6.17 4.96 -10.21
C ASN A 15 4.87 4.74 -10.98
N HIS A 16 4.96 3.99 -12.08
CA HIS A 16 3.81 3.62 -12.89
C HIS A 16 3.84 2.12 -13.19
N SER A 17 2.76 1.44 -12.91
CA SER A 17 2.62 0.01 -13.16
C SER A 17 1.33 -0.29 -13.94
N LEU A 18 1.43 -1.24 -14.86
CA LEU A 18 0.31 -1.83 -15.59
C LEU A 18 0.15 -3.28 -15.16
N SER A 19 -1.05 -3.67 -14.80
CA SER A 19 -1.45 -5.05 -14.52
C SER A 19 -2.47 -5.50 -15.55
N ARG A 20 -2.12 -6.52 -16.35
CA ARG A 20 -2.94 -7.00 -17.47
C ARG A 20 -4.20 -7.71 -17.02
N ASP A 21 -4.08 -8.48 -15.93
CA ASP A 21 -5.16 -9.35 -15.47
C ASP A 21 -5.85 -8.75 -14.24
N ALA A 22 -7.16 -8.87 -14.17
CA ALA A 22 -7.90 -8.68 -12.93
C ALA A 22 -7.44 -9.72 -11.90
N GLY A 23 -7.48 -9.39 -10.60
CA GLY A 23 -6.95 -10.28 -9.55
C GLY A 23 -5.42 -10.28 -9.43
N THR A 24 -4.71 -9.37 -10.11
CA THR A 24 -3.27 -9.20 -9.88
C THR A 24 -3.05 -8.52 -8.53
N LEU A 25 -2.39 -9.22 -7.60
CA LEU A 25 -2.08 -8.72 -6.26
C LEU A 25 -0.60 -8.38 -6.14
N ARG A 26 -0.31 -7.21 -5.58
CA ARG A 26 1.05 -6.73 -5.29
C ARG A 26 1.12 -6.28 -3.83
N GLY A 27 2.12 -6.75 -3.11
CA GLY A 27 2.32 -6.38 -1.70
C GLY A 27 2.17 -7.55 -0.74
N ILE A 28 2.22 -7.29 0.56
CA ILE A 28 2.31 -5.96 1.24
C ILE A 28 3.77 -5.52 1.27
N HIS A 29 4.10 -4.39 0.65
CA HIS A 29 5.47 -3.90 0.52
C HIS A 29 5.77 -2.70 1.42
N PHE A 30 6.99 -2.64 1.91
CA PHE A 30 7.55 -1.50 2.67
C PHE A 30 9.06 -1.37 2.41
N GLN A 31 9.62 -0.23 2.74
CA GLN A 31 11.07 -0.06 2.89
C GLN A 31 11.39 0.24 4.35
N ARG A 32 12.51 -0.35 4.84
CA ARG A 32 12.99 -0.12 6.21
C ARG A 32 13.80 1.18 6.29
N PRO A 33 14.03 1.70 7.50
CA PRO A 33 14.98 2.79 7.68
C PRO A 33 16.35 2.49 7.03
N PRO A 34 17.07 3.49 6.49
CA PRO A 34 16.69 4.91 6.53
C PRO A 34 15.79 5.39 5.37
N PHE A 35 15.36 4.50 4.47
CA PHE A 35 14.59 4.85 3.27
C PHE A 35 13.11 4.50 3.37
N VAL A 36 12.50 4.72 4.55
CA VAL A 36 11.04 4.57 4.71
C VAL A 36 10.29 5.47 3.75
N GLN A 37 9.17 4.99 3.22
CA GLN A 37 8.41 5.72 2.20
C GLN A 37 6.99 6.02 2.68
N ALA A 38 6.59 7.29 2.58
CA ALA A 38 5.18 7.62 2.43
C ALA A 38 4.81 7.51 0.94
N LYS A 39 3.55 7.17 0.66
CA LYS A 39 3.06 6.98 -0.70
C LYS A 39 1.77 7.74 -0.93
N LEU A 40 1.60 8.27 -2.13
CA LEU A 40 0.33 8.79 -2.61
C LEU A 40 -0.05 7.99 -3.86
N VAL A 41 -1.10 7.18 -3.75
CA VAL A 41 -1.50 6.17 -4.73
C VAL A 41 -2.77 6.61 -5.44
N ARG A 42 -2.83 6.42 -6.76
CA ARG A 42 -4.03 6.60 -7.56
C ARG A 42 -4.11 5.55 -8.66
N CYS A 43 -5.32 5.14 -9.01
CA CYS A 43 -5.60 4.37 -10.20
C CYS A 43 -5.97 5.31 -11.34
N VAL A 44 -5.25 5.25 -12.48
CA VAL A 44 -5.48 6.14 -13.63
C VAL A 44 -6.23 5.44 -14.77
N ARG A 45 -6.33 4.12 -14.71
CA ARG A 45 -7.12 3.28 -15.61
C ARG A 45 -7.57 2.03 -14.87
N GLY A 46 -8.82 1.62 -15.06
CA GLY A 46 -9.42 0.50 -14.36
C GLY A 46 -9.70 0.80 -12.89
N ALA A 47 -9.67 -0.23 -12.06
CA ALA A 47 -9.95 -0.14 -10.63
C ALA A 47 -9.06 -1.10 -9.82
N ILE A 48 -8.69 -0.67 -8.62
CA ILE A 48 -7.93 -1.46 -7.65
C ILE A 48 -8.58 -1.36 -6.27
N TRP A 49 -8.39 -2.38 -5.46
CA TRP A 49 -8.62 -2.32 -4.02
C TRP A 49 -7.27 -2.15 -3.31
N ASP A 50 -7.05 -0.97 -2.77
CA ASP A 50 -5.77 -0.52 -2.23
C ASP A 50 -5.76 -0.59 -0.71
N VAL A 51 -4.68 -1.14 -0.12
CA VAL A 51 -4.60 -1.48 1.31
C VAL A 51 -3.38 -0.84 1.95
N ALA A 52 -3.58 -0.20 3.10
CA ALA A 52 -2.54 0.32 3.98
C ALA A 52 -2.58 -0.42 5.33
N VAL A 53 -1.45 -1.01 5.74
CA VAL A 53 -1.30 -1.76 6.99
C VAL A 53 -0.37 -1.03 7.94
N ASP A 54 -0.78 -0.78 9.17
CA ASP A 54 0.10 -0.19 10.19
C ASP A 54 1.16 -1.22 10.65
N LEU A 55 2.42 -0.96 10.32
CA LEU A 55 3.56 -1.82 10.65
C LEU A 55 4.47 -1.24 11.74
N ARG A 56 4.07 -0.17 12.40
CA ARG A 56 4.81 0.48 13.48
C ARG A 56 4.63 -0.30 14.79
N ALA A 57 5.64 -1.03 15.22
CA ALA A 57 5.57 -2.06 16.26
C ALA A 57 4.98 -1.58 17.60
N THR A 58 5.15 -0.29 17.98
CA THR A 58 4.62 0.29 19.22
C THR A 58 3.28 1.02 19.03
N SER A 59 2.71 0.97 17.83
CA SER A 59 1.38 1.55 17.55
C SER A 59 0.27 0.72 18.20
N PRO A 60 -0.76 1.35 18.79
CA PRO A 60 -1.95 0.63 19.28
C PRO A 60 -2.76 0.01 18.15
N THR A 61 -2.47 0.38 16.90
CA THR A 61 -3.09 -0.15 15.69
C THR A 61 -2.15 -1.04 14.87
N TYR A 62 -1.05 -1.52 15.45
CA TYR A 62 -0.13 -2.45 14.79
C TYR A 62 -0.88 -3.66 14.22
N GLY A 63 -0.61 -3.97 12.94
CA GLY A 63 -1.27 -5.06 12.21
C GLY A 63 -2.71 -4.75 11.78
N LYS A 64 -3.26 -3.59 12.12
CA LYS A 64 -4.56 -3.16 11.58
C LYS A 64 -4.38 -2.51 10.21
N TRP A 65 -5.43 -2.55 9.41
CA TRP A 65 -5.38 -2.04 8.05
C TRP A 65 -6.64 -1.25 7.69
N ASN A 66 -6.49 -0.37 6.72
CA ASN A 66 -7.59 0.28 6.00
C ASN A 66 -7.47 -0.05 4.52
N ALA A 67 -8.59 0.01 3.82
CA ALA A 67 -8.63 -0.18 2.39
C ALA A 67 -9.62 0.75 1.73
N ALA A 68 -9.36 1.06 0.47
CA ALA A 68 -10.23 1.84 -0.39
C ALA A 68 -10.21 1.30 -1.82
N GLU A 69 -11.35 1.39 -2.49
CA GLU A 69 -11.38 1.28 -3.94
C GLU A 69 -10.88 2.57 -4.57
N LEU A 70 -9.85 2.47 -5.39
CA LEU A 70 -9.33 3.55 -6.22
C LEU A 70 -9.57 3.20 -7.67
N SER A 71 -10.18 4.12 -8.42
CA SER A 71 -10.47 3.89 -9.84
C SER A 71 -10.29 5.15 -10.67
N ALA A 72 -10.13 4.97 -11.99
CA ALA A 72 -10.13 6.09 -12.91
C ALA A 72 -11.47 6.86 -12.87
N GLU A 73 -12.58 6.18 -12.52
CA GLU A 73 -13.90 6.76 -12.45
C GLU A 73 -14.09 7.63 -11.19
N ASN A 74 -13.73 7.10 -9.99
CA ASN A 74 -13.93 7.84 -8.74
C ASN A 74 -12.87 8.93 -8.51
N GLY A 75 -11.68 8.80 -9.14
CA GLY A 75 -10.60 9.76 -9.03
C GLY A 75 -10.00 9.89 -7.63
N ASP A 76 -10.33 8.97 -6.72
CA ASP A 76 -9.81 8.98 -5.35
C ASP A 76 -8.30 8.66 -5.33
N GLU A 77 -7.61 9.22 -4.35
CA GLU A 77 -6.20 8.95 -4.08
C GLU A 77 -6.04 8.55 -2.61
N LEU A 78 -5.22 7.53 -2.34
CA LEU A 78 -4.91 7.11 -0.98
C LEU A 78 -3.51 7.59 -0.56
N PHE A 79 -3.46 8.36 0.54
CA PHE A 79 -2.19 8.69 1.19
C PHE A 79 -1.85 7.66 2.25
N ILE A 80 -0.68 7.07 2.14
CA ILE A 80 -0.15 6.04 3.03
C ILE A 80 1.10 6.62 3.70
N PRO A 81 1.07 6.90 5.01
CA PRO A 81 2.23 7.43 5.73
C PRO A 81 3.42 6.47 5.77
N ALA A 82 4.62 6.99 6.01
CA ALA A 82 5.80 6.18 6.29
C ALA A 82 5.56 5.27 7.51
N GLY A 83 6.12 4.05 7.48
CA GLY A 83 5.91 3.03 8.52
C GLY A 83 4.69 2.13 8.29
N TYR A 84 3.98 2.36 7.18
CA TYR A 84 2.90 1.48 6.74
C TYR A 84 3.38 0.54 5.64
N GLY A 85 2.80 -0.67 5.63
CA GLY A 85 2.86 -1.57 4.48
C GLY A 85 1.78 -1.22 3.47
N HIS A 86 2.06 -1.43 2.20
CA HIS A 86 1.16 -1.12 1.09
C HIS A 86 1.00 -2.31 0.16
N GLY A 87 -0.22 -2.58 -0.24
CA GLY A 87 -0.54 -3.56 -1.27
C GLY A 87 -1.87 -3.25 -1.93
N PHE A 88 -2.08 -3.82 -3.11
CA PHE A 88 -3.35 -3.70 -3.82
C PHE A 88 -3.66 -4.95 -4.62
N ILE A 89 -4.93 -5.13 -4.95
CA ILE A 89 -5.40 -6.12 -5.93
C ILE A 89 -6.18 -5.39 -7.02
N THR A 90 -5.95 -5.76 -8.29
CA THR A 90 -6.70 -5.21 -9.41
C THR A 90 -8.10 -5.82 -9.48
N LEU A 91 -9.12 -4.97 -9.59
CA LEU A 91 -10.52 -5.36 -9.75
C LEU A 91 -10.89 -5.52 -11.22
N GLU A 92 -10.15 -4.83 -12.10
CA GLU A 92 -10.35 -4.84 -13.55
C GLU A 92 -9.06 -5.18 -14.29
N ALA A 93 -9.19 -5.75 -15.48
CA ALA A 93 -8.07 -5.98 -16.38
C ALA A 93 -7.48 -4.65 -16.90
N ASP A 94 -6.21 -4.68 -17.30
CA ASP A 94 -5.47 -3.51 -17.80
C ASP A 94 -5.47 -2.31 -16.84
N SER A 95 -5.53 -2.57 -15.53
CA SER A 95 -5.48 -1.52 -14.51
C SER A 95 -4.09 -0.86 -14.45
N GLU A 96 -4.06 0.48 -14.44
CA GLU A 96 -2.85 1.28 -14.34
C GLU A 96 -2.83 2.08 -13.04
N VAL A 97 -1.75 1.90 -12.27
CA VAL A 97 -1.55 2.56 -10.98
C VAL A 97 -0.33 3.45 -11.04
N ILE A 98 -0.50 4.71 -10.64
CA ILE A 98 0.59 5.65 -10.43
C ILE A 98 0.68 5.94 -8.93
N TYR A 99 1.90 5.95 -8.39
CA TYR A 99 2.12 6.37 -7.02
C TYR A 99 3.40 7.17 -6.87
N LYS A 100 3.31 8.22 -6.04
CA LYS A 100 4.43 9.06 -5.65
C LYS A 100 5.00 8.57 -4.33
N VAL A 101 6.32 8.67 -4.18
CA VAL A 101 7.02 8.34 -2.92
C VAL A 101 7.97 9.46 -2.50
N ASP A 102 8.14 9.64 -1.20
CA ASP A 102 8.97 10.70 -0.59
C ASP A 102 10.41 10.24 -0.27
N ALA A 103 10.76 9.00 -0.56
CA ALA A 103 12.12 8.49 -0.54
C ALA A 103 12.38 7.61 -1.78
N PRO A 104 13.61 7.58 -2.32
CA PRO A 104 13.93 6.77 -3.49
C PRO A 104 13.80 5.28 -3.21
N TYR A 105 13.62 4.48 -4.27
CA TYR A 105 13.65 3.03 -4.15
C TYR A 105 15.04 2.55 -3.75
N ALA A 106 15.10 1.76 -2.68
CA ALA A 106 16.31 1.20 -2.10
C ALA A 106 16.14 -0.32 -1.93
N PRO A 107 16.60 -1.13 -2.92
CA PRO A 107 16.37 -2.58 -2.92
C PRO A 107 16.96 -3.32 -1.72
N GLU A 108 18.02 -2.77 -1.10
CA GLU A 108 18.70 -3.36 0.07
C GLU A 108 17.88 -3.30 1.35
N VAL A 109 16.88 -2.41 1.42
CA VAL A 109 15.97 -2.27 2.57
C VAL A 109 14.52 -2.58 2.21
N ASP A 110 14.28 -2.98 0.98
CA ASP A 110 12.96 -3.40 0.49
C ASP A 110 12.52 -4.69 1.20
N GLY A 111 11.24 -4.76 1.55
CA GLY A 111 10.67 -5.88 2.26
C GLY A 111 9.18 -6.01 2.05
N GLY A 112 8.60 -7.04 2.65
CA GLY A 112 7.17 -7.24 2.55
C GLY A 112 6.65 -8.33 3.47
N VAL A 113 5.33 -8.36 3.63
CA VAL A 113 4.57 -9.40 4.30
C VAL A 113 3.70 -10.12 3.27
N ILE A 114 3.60 -11.44 3.37
CA ILE A 114 2.75 -12.22 2.47
C ILE A 114 1.30 -11.76 2.55
N TRP A 115 0.64 -11.67 1.41
CA TRP A 115 -0.70 -11.09 1.26
C TRP A 115 -1.79 -11.75 2.12
N ASN A 116 -1.69 -13.05 2.36
CA ASN A 116 -2.65 -13.87 3.12
C ASN A 116 -2.17 -14.19 4.54
N ASP A 117 -1.33 -13.35 5.13
CA ASP A 117 -0.87 -13.53 6.50
C ASP A 117 -2.06 -13.56 7.47
N PRO A 118 -2.22 -14.63 8.28
CA PRO A 118 -3.37 -14.78 9.17
C PRO A 118 -3.38 -13.74 10.30
N ALA A 119 -2.24 -13.13 10.66
CA ALA A 119 -2.19 -12.08 11.67
C ALA A 119 -2.73 -10.74 11.13
N LEU A 120 -2.64 -10.50 9.81
CA LEU A 120 -3.23 -9.35 9.17
C LEU A 120 -4.70 -9.59 8.83
N ALA A 121 -5.06 -10.81 8.43
CA ALA A 121 -6.42 -11.22 8.07
C ALA A 121 -7.10 -10.20 7.12
N ILE A 122 -6.38 -9.76 6.09
CA ILE A 122 -6.90 -8.80 5.11
C ILE A 122 -7.99 -9.49 4.28
N ASP A 123 -9.16 -8.86 4.21
CA ASP A 123 -10.30 -9.37 3.45
C ASP A 123 -10.20 -8.90 1.98
N TRP A 124 -9.33 -9.56 1.22
CA TRP A 124 -9.11 -9.23 -0.18
C TRP A 124 -10.32 -9.60 -1.03
N PRO A 125 -10.81 -8.70 -1.90
CA PRO A 125 -11.87 -9.01 -2.87
C PRO A 125 -11.29 -9.86 -4.00
N LEU A 126 -11.11 -11.16 -3.74
CA LEU A 126 -10.56 -12.08 -4.72
C LEU A 126 -11.51 -12.23 -5.92
N VAL A 127 -10.98 -11.93 -7.11
CA VAL A 127 -11.69 -12.10 -8.37
C VAL A 127 -11.43 -13.50 -8.85
N GLU A 128 -12.23 -14.44 -8.88
CA GLU A 128 -12.06 -15.82 -9.37
C GLU A 128 -10.77 -16.54 -8.92
N GLY A 129 -10.81 -17.12 -7.75
CA GLY A 129 -9.76 -18.05 -7.28
C GLY A 129 -8.59 -17.37 -6.58
N ALA A 130 -7.38 -17.92 -6.74
CA ALA A 130 -6.17 -17.36 -6.14
C ALA A 130 -5.67 -16.14 -6.93
N PRO A 131 -5.09 -15.12 -6.26
CA PRO A 131 -4.59 -13.94 -6.96
C PRO A 131 -3.37 -14.26 -7.83
N HIS A 132 -3.19 -13.45 -8.88
CA HIS A 132 -1.96 -13.46 -9.68
C HIS A 132 -0.85 -12.72 -8.92
N LEU A 133 0.21 -13.44 -8.57
CA LEU A 133 1.35 -12.90 -7.81
C LEU A 133 2.60 -12.84 -8.67
N SER A 134 3.47 -11.88 -8.38
CA SER A 134 4.85 -11.93 -8.85
C SER A 134 5.63 -13.03 -8.09
N ASP A 135 6.75 -13.51 -8.68
CA ASP A 135 7.66 -14.45 -8.01
C ASP A 135 8.21 -13.89 -6.68
N LYS A 136 8.36 -12.56 -6.59
CA LYS A 136 8.76 -11.86 -5.37
C LYS A 136 7.66 -11.94 -4.32
N ASP A 137 6.44 -11.58 -4.67
CA ASP A 137 5.30 -11.53 -3.74
C ASP A 137 4.93 -12.93 -3.22
N ALA A 138 5.03 -13.94 -4.07
CA ALA A 138 4.78 -15.33 -3.69
C ALA A 138 5.79 -15.90 -2.66
N LYS A 139 6.97 -15.26 -2.52
CA LYS A 139 8.04 -15.68 -1.60
C LYS A 139 8.14 -14.84 -0.33
N LEU A 140 7.26 -13.86 -0.15
CA LEU A 140 7.26 -13.03 1.05
C LEU A 140 6.95 -13.87 2.29
N GLY A 141 7.63 -13.56 3.39
CA GLY A 141 7.38 -14.17 4.70
C GLY A 141 6.20 -13.54 5.43
N GLY A 142 5.74 -14.21 6.48
CA GLY A 142 4.70 -13.65 7.35
C GLY A 142 5.17 -12.50 8.23
N LEU A 143 4.21 -11.76 8.80
CA LEU A 143 4.44 -10.60 9.66
C LEU A 143 5.37 -10.92 10.83
N ALA A 144 5.18 -12.08 11.49
CA ALA A 144 5.97 -12.50 12.63
C ALA A 144 7.47 -12.74 12.30
N ALA A 145 7.79 -12.97 11.03
CA ALA A 145 9.17 -13.14 10.56
C ALA A 145 9.86 -11.80 10.22
N GLN A 146 9.14 -10.68 10.27
CA GLN A 146 9.69 -9.37 9.91
C GLN A 146 10.24 -8.68 11.16
N ALA A 147 11.53 -8.29 11.12
CA ALA A 147 12.09 -7.37 12.09
C ALA A 147 11.71 -5.93 11.68
N LEU A 148 10.64 -5.41 12.28
CA LEU A 148 10.11 -4.08 11.99
C LEU A 148 10.47 -3.12 13.12
N ASP A 149 11.13 -2.04 12.77
CA ASP A 149 11.60 -0.97 13.67
C ASP A 149 11.05 0.40 13.28
N PHE A 150 9.89 0.42 12.63
CA PHE A 150 9.24 1.68 12.26
C PHE A 150 8.83 2.47 13.51
N PRO A 151 9.26 3.74 13.63
CA PRO A 151 8.89 4.56 14.76
C PRO A 151 7.39 4.88 14.73
N TYR A 152 6.77 4.86 15.91
CA TYR A 152 5.39 5.32 16.07
C TYR A 152 5.37 6.82 16.37
N ASP A 153 4.64 7.57 15.56
CA ASP A 153 4.57 9.03 15.59
C ASP A 153 3.40 9.58 16.44
N SER A 154 2.81 8.74 17.29
CA SER A 154 1.63 9.06 18.12
C SER A 154 0.32 9.26 17.33
N ASN A 155 0.29 8.96 16.04
CA ASN A 155 -0.91 8.99 15.20
C ASN A 155 -1.34 7.55 14.86
N PRO A 156 -2.34 6.97 15.55
CA PRO A 156 -2.82 5.62 15.22
C PRO A 156 -3.50 5.60 13.85
N LEU A 157 -3.67 4.41 13.30
CA LEU A 157 -4.48 4.22 12.10
C LEU A 157 -5.92 4.68 12.38
N MET A 158 -6.34 5.73 11.70
CA MET A 158 -7.69 6.28 11.81
C MET A 158 -8.55 5.79 10.63
N PRO A 159 -9.88 5.73 10.77
CA PRO A 159 -10.76 5.49 9.63
C PRO A 159 -10.45 6.45 8.47
N LEU A 160 -10.61 5.95 7.24
CA LEU A 160 -10.39 6.78 6.06
C LEU A 160 -11.39 7.94 6.04
N ASN A 161 -10.87 9.15 5.87
CA ASN A 161 -11.66 10.36 5.69
C ASN A 161 -11.47 10.87 4.28
N ARG A 162 -12.56 11.08 3.54
CA ARG A 162 -12.50 11.85 2.30
C ARG A 162 -12.29 13.32 2.63
N ILE A 163 -11.30 13.92 1.97
CA ILE A 163 -11.10 15.37 2.02
C ILE A 163 -11.97 15.94 0.90
N GLU A 164 -13.10 16.53 1.27
CA GLU A 164 -13.97 17.23 0.32
C GLU A 164 -13.21 18.45 -0.27
N GLN A 165 -13.33 18.61 -1.60
CA GLN A 165 -12.64 19.66 -2.35
C GLN A 165 -13.45 20.96 -2.37
#